data_252f1958516e7c7399b17dda78e852a2
#
_entry.id   252f1958516e7c7399b17dda78e852a2
#
_cell.length_a   1.000
_cell.length_b   1.000
_cell.length_c   1.000
_cell.angle_alpha   90.00
_cell.angle_beta   90.00
_cell.angle_gamma   90.00
#
_symmetry.space_group_name_H-M   'P 1'
#
loop_
_entity.id
_entity.type
_entity.pdbx_description
1 polymer ?
#
loop_
_entity_poly.entity_id
_entity_poly.type
_entity_poly.pdbx_seq_one_letter_code
_entity_poly.pdbx_strand_id
1 'polypeptide(L)'
;MRKECNGLYLCEVPTGIGKSYQAAHAMEEYAKAMRQCARTITDERKLIYLTPLRKNVGEEEEELKKAYENEELFEKEVLHIKSNVDNIIENLGKVTIPQDKQPFNYDELKKQVKAYNGESSPEIKKIWEDKVEEEERKFRKEIKNTLSVIPARERLERIKNDKQYQWIGQLYPVVFIKEKKIILMTISKFLSKNISLVDKSITFFDSDISKNAVIFMDEFDSTKEFVRNHIIKILLSLMMTIWMYFGRLPAIWI
;
A
#
# COMPACT_ATOMS: atom_id res chain seq x y z
N MET A 1 -29.19 -13.90 14.91
CA MET A 1 -28.10 -14.59 14.19
C MET A 1 -27.94 -13.94 12.83
N ARG A 2 -26.91 -13.11 12.60
CA ARG A 2 -26.58 -12.62 11.26
C ARG A 2 -25.91 -13.78 10.52
N LYS A 3 -26.45 -14.19 9.36
CA LYS A 3 -25.73 -15.08 8.45
C LYS A 3 -24.45 -14.39 8.04
N GLU A 4 -23.30 -14.97 8.35
CA GLU A 4 -22.03 -14.53 7.77
C GLU A 4 -22.12 -14.78 6.27
N CYS A 5 -22.20 -13.69 5.51
CA CYS A 5 -22.18 -13.74 4.05
C CYS A 5 -20.71 -13.81 3.62
N ASN A 6 -20.16 -15.01 3.54
CA ASN A 6 -18.88 -15.25 2.90
C ASN A 6 -19.16 -15.68 1.46
N GLY A 7 -18.61 -14.98 0.48
CA GLY A 7 -18.81 -15.33 -0.92
C GLY A 7 -18.25 -14.33 -1.90
N LEU A 8 -18.21 -14.71 -3.16
CA LEU A 8 -17.86 -13.86 -4.30
C LEU A 8 -19.15 -13.39 -4.97
N TYR A 9 -19.31 -12.08 -5.11
CA TYR A 9 -20.40 -11.47 -5.84
C TYR A 9 -19.84 -10.84 -7.12
N LEU A 10 -20.31 -11.29 -8.28
CA LEU A 10 -19.96 -10.72 -9.58
C LEU A 10 -21.08 -9.78 -10.02
N CYS A 11 -20.73 -8.53 -10.27
CA CYS A 11 -21.65 -7.52 -10.79
C CYS A 11 -21.22 -7.15 -12.22
N GLU A 12 -21.99 -7.59 -13.20
CA GLU A 12 -21.84 -7.15 -14.59
C GLU A 12 -22.53 -5.81 -14.77
N VAL A 13 -21.72 -4.78 -14.90
CA VAL A 13 -22.23 -3.41 -15.03
C VAL A 13 -21.68 -2.80 -16.31
N PRO A 14 -22.53 -2.31 -17.26
CA PRO A 14 -22.09 -1.68 -18.50
C PRO A 14 -21.10 -0.52 -18.26
N THR A 15 -20.24 -0.26 -19.24
CA THR A 15 -19.37 0.92 -19.22
C THR A 15 -20.18 2.21 -19.32
N GLY A 16 -19.71 3.29 -18.70
CA GLY A 16 -20.33 4.63 -18.83
C GLY A 16 -21.48 4.93 -17.85
N ILE A 17 -21.88 4.01 -16.98
CA ILE A 17 -22.98 4.24 -16.01
C ILE A 17 -22.49 4.76 -14.64
N GLY A 18 -21.25 5.27 -14.56
CA GLY A 18 -20.72 5.87 -13.32
C GLY A 18 -20.28 4.85 -12.28
N LYS A 19 -19.63 3.74 -12.68
CA LYS A 19 -19.14 2.71 -11.76
C LYS A 19 -18.28 3.26 -10.63
N SER A 20 -17.27 4.08 -10.95
CA SER A 20 -16.37 4.68 -9.96
C SER A 20 -17.14 5.57 -8.98
N TYR A 21 -18.07 6.37 -9.47
CA TYR A 21 -18.95 7.17 -8.62
C TYR A 21 -19.77 6.29 -7.65
N GLN A 22 -20.35 5.20 -8.14
CA GLN A 22 -21.13 4.28 -7.31
C GLN A 22 -20.23 3.51 -6.32
N ALA A 23 -19.02 3.15 -6.73
CA ALA A 23 -18.04 2.51 -5.85
C ALA A 23 -17.61 3.45 -4.73
N ALA A 24 -17.26 4.70 -5.04
CA ALA A 24 -16.89 5.71 -4.06
C ALA A 24 -18.01 5.97 -3.05
N HIS A 25 -19.25 6.12 -3.52
CA HIS A 25 -20.41 6.26 -2.64
C HIS A 25 -20.66 5.02 -1.76
N ALA A 26 -20.55 3.81 -2.31
CA ALA A 26 -20.70 2.59 -1.53
C ALA A 26 -19.62 2.46 -0.43
N MET A 27 -18.38 2.86 -0.74
CA MET A 27 -17.28 2.87 0.22
C MET A 27 -17.52 3.90 1.34
N GLU A 28 -17.99 5.08 1.01
CA GLU A 28 -18.29 6.14 1.99
C GLU A 28 -19.49 5.74 2.88
N GLU A 29 -20.56 5.20 2.30
CA GLU A 29 -21.70 4.67 3.06
C GLU A 29 -21.30 3.51 3.97
N TYR A 30 -20.39 2.64 3.50
CA TYR A 30 -19.82 1.60 4.34
C TYR A 30 -19.07 2.20 5.54
N ALA A 31 -18.23 3.22 5.33
CA ALA A 31 -17.51 3.90 6.40
C ALA A 31 -18.46 4.60 7.38
N LYS A 32 -19.56 5.22 6.89
CA LYS A 32 -20.63 5.79 7.73
C LYS A 32 -21.29 4.72 8.59
N ALA A 33 -21.68 3.60 8.00
CA ALA A 33 -22.28 2.49 8.71
C ALA A 33 -21.34 1.94 9.79
N MET A 34 -20.05 1.81 9.49
CA MET A 34 -19.04 1.38 10.46
C MET A 34 -18.88 2.38 11.62
N ARG A 35 -18.92 3.70 11.36
CA ARG A 35 -18.90 4.72 12.43
C ARG A 35 -20.10 4.61 13.37
N GLN A 36 -21.28 4.33 12.80
CA GLN A 36 -22.51 4.19 13.58
C GLN A 36 -22.52 2.89 14.40
N CYS A 37 -22.02 1.80 13.82
CA CYS A 37 -21.94 0.49 14.47
C CYS A 37 -20.82 0.40 15.52
N ALA A 38 -19.77 1.20 15.43
CA ALA A 38 -18.64 1.19 16.38
C ALA A 38 -19.03 1.45 17.84
N ARG A 39 -20.23 1.95 18.09
CA ARG A 39 -20.80 2.08 19.45
C ARG A 39 -21.38 0.77 20.01
N THR A 40 -21.59 -0.24 19.18
CA THR A 40 -22.31 -1.48 19.54
C THR A 40 -21.61 -2.77 19.12
N ILE A 41 -20.68 -2.72 18.18
CA ILE A 41 -20.02 -3.91 17.60
C ILE A 41 -18.54 -3.62 17.45
N THR A 42 -17.70 -4.49 18.00
CA THR A 42 -16.24 -4.53 17.80
C THR A 42 -15.85 -5.05 16.41
N ASP A 43 -16.60 -4.69 15.38
CA ASP A 43 -16.36 -5.15 14.02
C ASP A 43 -15.35 -4.22 13.34
N GLU A 44 -14.08 -4.66 13.34
CA GLU A 44 -12.94 -3.95 12.73
C GLU A 44 -12.77 -4.31 11.24
N ARG A 45 -13.82 -4.78 10.56
CA ARG A 45 -13.73 -5.09 9.13
C ARG A 45 -13.27 -3.87 8.35
N LYS A 46 -12.36 -4.11 7.41
CA LYS A 46 -11.87 -3.08 6.49
C LYS A 46 -12.50 -3.25 5.11
N LEU A 47 -12.51 -2.18 4.35
CA LEU A 47 -12.83 -2.23 2.94
C LEU A 47 -11.54 -2.07 2.16
N ILE A 48 -11.28 -2.96 1.21
CA ILE A 48 -10.12 -2.91 0.33
C ILE A 48 -10.61 -2.78 -1.11
N TYR A 49 -10.23 -1.70 -1.78
CA TYR A 49 -10.49 -1.51 -3.19
C TYR A 49 -9.24 -1.86 -4.00
N LEU A 50 -9.41 -2.75 -4.97
CA LEU A 50 -8.35 -3.26 -5.83
C LEU A 50 -8.63 -2.96 -7.30
N THR A 51 -7.61 -2.45 -7.98
CA THR A 51 -7.63 -2.27 -9.44
C THR A 51 -6.27 -2.63 -10.03
N PRO A 52 -6.18 -3.03 -11.31
CA PRO A 52 -4.89 -3.39 -11.92
C PRO A 52 -3.99 -2.18 -12.15
N LEU A 53 -4.54 -0.99 -12.39
CA LEU A 53 -3.80 0.20 -12.80
C LEU A 53 -3.67 1.24 -11.70
N ARG A 54 -2.48 1.83 -11.53
CA ARG A 54 -2.23 2.93 -10.58
C ARG A 54 -3.12 4.15 -10.85
N LYS A 55 -3.33 4.48 -12.14
CA LYS A 55 -4.19 5.60 -12.53
C LYS A 55 -5.59 5.45 -11.97
N ASN A 56 -6.19 4.27 -12.11
CA ASN A 56 -7.54 4.00 -11.63
C ASN A 56 -7.65 4.12 -10.10
N VAL A 57 -6.59 3.74 -9.34
CA VAL A 57 -6.58 3.96 -7.89
C VAL A 57 -6.64 5.44 -7.55
N GLY A 58 -5.89 6.29 -8.28
CA GLY A 58 -5.89 7.74 -8.08
C GLY A 58 -7.24 8.38 -8.44
N GLU A 59 -7.85 7.95 -9.53
CA GLU A 59 -9.19 8.42 -9.95
C GLU A 59 -10.25 8.05 -8.91
N GLU A 60 -10.19 6.84 -8.35
CA GLU A 60 -11.10 6.40 -7.30
C GLU A 60 -10.87 7.14 -5.97
N GLU A 61 -9.60 7.44 -5.63
CA GLU A 61 -9.26 8.27 -4.48
C GLU A 61 -9.91 9.66 -4.58
N GLU A 62 -9.84 10.29 -5.75
CA GLU A 62 -10.45 11.61 -5.99
C GLU A 62 -11.98 11.57 -5.92
N GLU A 63 -12.61 10.53 -6.49
CA GLU A 63 -14.07 10.37 -6.40
C GLU A 63 -14.50 10.10 -4.96
N LEU A 64 -13.77 9.26 -4.24
CA LEU A 64 -14.05 8.99 -2.82
C LEU A 64 -13.85 10.25 -1.96
N LYS A 65 -12.82 11.06 -2.25
CA LYS A 65 -12.60 12.33 -1.55
C LYS A 65 -13.74 13.31 -1.76
N LYS A 66 -14.34 13.36 -2.96
CA LYS A 66 -15.54 14.16 -3.23
C LYS A 66 -16.77 13.66 -2.49
N ALA A 67 -16.89 12.33 -2.30
CA ALA A 67 -17.99 11.73 -1.57
C ALA A 67 -17.93 12.01 -0.05
N TYR A 68 -16.73 12.23 0.50
CA TYR A 68 -16.55 12.61 1.90
C TYR A 68 -16.87 14.10 2.10
N GLU A 69 -17.73 14.41 3.06
CA GLU A 69 -18.08 15.78 3.41
C GLU A 69 -16.96 16.55 4.13
N ASN A 70 -15.99 15.79 4.73
CA ASN A 70 -14.94 16.34 5.56
C ASN A 70 -13.59 15.71 5.18
N GLU A 71 -12.65 16.55 4.75
CA GLU A 71 -11.29 16.15 4.35
C GLU A 71 -10.51 15.53 5.52
N GLU A 72 -10.65 16.06 6.74
CA GLU A 72 -9.98 15.50 7.92
C GLU A 72 -10.46 14.08 8.22
N LEU A 73 -11.75 13.83 8.02
CA LEU A 73 -12.35 12.51 8.18
C LEU A 73 -11.86 11.54 7.08
N PHE A 74 -11.77 12.02 5.84
CA PHE A 74 -11.20 11.26 4.74
C PHE A 74 -9.76 10.84 5.06
N GLU A 75 -8.89 11.78 5.41
CA GLU A 75 -7.50 11.51 5.77
C GLU A 75 -7.38 10.53 6.96
N LYS A 76 -8.29 10.58 7.91
CA LYS A 76 -8.32 9.67 9.05
C LYS A 76 -8.71 8.25 8.66
N GLU A 77 -9.65 8.06 7.75
CA GLU A 77 -10.27 6.77 7.47
C GLU A 77 -9.74 6.07 6.21
N VAL A 78 -9.27 6.84 5.24
CA VAL A 78 -8.83 6.33 3.93
C VAL A 78 -7.31 6.25 3.86
N LEU A 79 -6.79 5.26 3.17
CA LEU A 79 -5.39 5.11 2.84
C LEU A 79 -5.21 4.61 1.42
N HIS A 80 -4.59 5.41 0.57
CA HIS A 80 -4.08 4.97 -0.71
C HIS A 80 -2.65 4.43 -0.55
N ILE A 81 -2.44 3.15 -0.81
CA ILE A 81 -1.12 2.53 -0.73
C ILE A 81 -0.37 2.70 -2.05
N LYS A 82 0.37 3.78 -2.14
CA LYS A 82 1.31 4.08 -3.23
C LYS A 82 2.62 3.29 -3.09
N SER A 83 3.50 3.36 -4.09
CA SER A 83 4.88 2.88 -3.92
C SER A 83 5.63 3.79 -2.93
N ASN A 84 6.68 3.26 -2.29
CA ASN A 84 7.52 4.10 -1.41
C ASN A 84 8.20 5.23 -2.19
N VAL A 85 8.55 4.97 -3.45
CA VAL A 85 9.15 5.98 -4.34
C VAL A 85 8.16 7.10 -4.61
N ASP A 86 6.90 6.77 -4.95
CA ASP A 86 5.86 7.77 -5.19
C ASP A 86 5.65 8.64 -3.94
N ASN A 87 5.55 7.99 -2.76
CA ASN A 87 5.39 8.73 -1.49
C ASN A 87 6.58 9.68 -1.21
N ILE A 88 7.80 9.25 -1.48
CA ILE A 88 9.01 10.09 -1.32
C ILE A 88 9.00 11.25 -2.31
N ILE A 89 8.73 10.99 -3.59
CA ILE A 89 8.67 12.04 -4.62
C ILE A 89 7.63 13.09 -4.27
N GLU A 90 6.45 12.68 -3.81
CA GLU A 90 5.35 13.58 -3.49
C GLU A 90 5.55 14.35 -2.19
N ASN A 91 6.18 13.76 -1.18
CA ASN A 91 6.11 14.26 0.18
C ASN A 91 7.46 14.70 0.79
N LEU A 92 8.62 14.26 0.28
CA LEU A 92 9.92 14.59 0.88
C LEU A 92 10.17 16.11 0.98
N GLY A 93 9.68 16.87 0.00
CA GLY A 93 9.79 18.34 0.01
C GLY A 93 8.82 19.04 0.97
N LYS A 94 7.81 18.35 1.47
CA LYS A 94 6.75 18.90 2.35
C LYS A 94 7.01 18.63 3.82
N VAL A 95 7.89 17.67 4.13
CA VAL A 95 8.17 17.27 5.51
C VAL A 95 9.40 17.96 6.06
N THR A 96 9.41 18.25 7.36
CA THR A 96 10.59 18.75 8.08
C THR A 96 11.15 17.61 8.93
N ILE A 97 12.37 17.18 8.59
CA ILE A 97 13.09 16.14 9.33
C ILE A 97 14.06 16.84 10.28
N PRO A 98 13.99 16.59 11.61
CA PRO A 98 14.96 17.14 12.57
C PRO A 98 16.38 16.74 12.19
N GLN A 99 17.33 17.67 12.31
CA GLN A 99 18.71 17.49 11.83
C GLN A 99 19.40 16.27 12.46
N ASP A 100 19.14 16.01 13.75
CA ASP A 100 19.67 14.88 14.49
C ASP A 100 19.00 13.53 14.14
N LYS A 101 17.94 13.56 13.33
CA LYS A 101 17.18 12.39 12.85
C LYS A 101 17.29 12.17 11.34
N GLN A 102 18.00 13.05 10.63
CA GLN A 102 18.17 12.91 9.19
C GLN A 102 19.04 11.68 8.88
N PRO A 103 18.55 10.72 8.06
CA PRO A 103 19.40 9.66 7.52
C PRO A 103 20.59 10.24 6.74
N PHE A 104 21.72 9.53 6.76
CA PHE A 104 22.96 10.02 6.17
C PHE A 104 22.86 10.38 4.67
N ASN A 105 21.94 9.75 3.93
CA ASN A 105 21.74 10.00 2.51
C ASN A 105 20.56 10.94 2.21
N TYR A 106 20.06 11.69 3.21
CA TYR A 106 18.90 12.58 3.05
C TYR A 106 19.13 13.63 1.96
N ASP A 107 20.29 14.29 1.94
CA ASP A 107 20.59 15.33 0.96
C ASP A 107 20.70 14.78 -0.46
N GLU A 108 21.27 13.58 -0.63
CA GLU A 108 21.34 12.94 -1.94
C GLU A 108 19.96 12.53 -2.42
N LEU A 109 19.12 11.93 -1.56
CA LEU A 109 17.74 11.60 -1.89
C LEU A 109 16.96 12.87 -2.30
N LYS A 110 17.08 13.95 -1.55
CA LYS A 110 16.44 15.24 -1.85
C LYS A 110 16.88 15.81 -3.20
N LYS A 111 18.16 15.69 -3.54
CA LYS A 111 18.71 16.10 -4.84
C LYS A 111 18.11 15.26 -5.97
N GLN A 112 18.02 13.95 -5.82
CA GLN A 112 17.43 13.05 -6.81
C GLN A 112 15.93 13.35 -7.03
N VAL A 113 15.16 13.55 -5.95
CA VAL A 113 13.74 13.95 -6.02
C VAL A 113 13.57 15.29 -6.74
N LYS A 114 14.44 16.27 -6.45
CA LYS A 114 14.42 17.58 -7.14
C LYS A 114 14.70 17.43 -8.63
N ALA A 115 15.67 16.61 -9.01
CA ALA A 115 15.98 16.32 -10.42
C ALA A 115 14.82 15.62 -11.13
N TYR A 116 14.18 14.63 -10.49
CA TYR A 116 12.98 13.99 -11.00
C TYR A 116 11.84 14.98 -11.26
N ASN A 117 11.56 15.86 -10.29
CA ASN A 117 10.48 16.84 -10.39
C ASN A 117 10.75 17.96 -11.41
N GLY A 118 12.02 18.27 -11.70
CA GLY A 118 12.41 19.25 -12.70
C GLY A 118 12.51 18.70 -14.12
N GLU A 119 12.37 17.38 -14.30
CA GLU A 119 12.51 16.74 -15.61
C GLU A 119 11.17 16.64 -16.33
N SER A 120 11.17 16.89 -17.65
CA SER A 120 9.97 16.81 -18.50
C SER A 120 9.99 15.59 -19.44
N SER A 121 11.18 15.07 -19.79
CA SER A 121 11.28 13.88 -20.64
C SER A 121 10.91 12.61 -19.89
N PRO A 122 9.94 11.82 -20.37
CA PRO A 122 9.54 10.56 -19.72
C PRO A 122 10.70 9.56 -19.58
N GLU A 123 11.59 9.49 -20.58
CA GLU A 123 12.73 8.56 -20.58
C GLU A 123 13.74 8.94 -19.51
N ILE A 124 14.09 10.23 -19.42
CA ILE A 124 15.03 10.72 -18.41
C ILE A 124 14.38 10.67 -17.02
N LYS A 125 13.09 10.95 -16.93
CA LYS A 125 12.33 10.85 -15.69
C LYS A 125 12.37 9.44 -15.12
N LYS A 126 12.29 8.41 -15.99
CA LYS A 126 12.45 7.02 -15.57
C LYS A 126 13.81 6.73 -14.96
N ILE A 127 14.89 7.29 -15.52
CA ILE A 127 16.25 7.15 -14.97
C ILE A 127 16.34 7.79 -13.57
N TRP A 128 15.71 8.94 -13.37
CA TRP A 128 15.68 9.58 -12.06
C TRP A 128 14.82 8.80 -11.05
N GLU A 129 13.70 8.21 -11.51
CA GLU A 129 12.86 7.34 -10.68
C GLU A 129 13.67 6.15 -10.12
N ASP A 130 14.46 5.49 -10.98
CA ASP A 130 15.33 4.37 -10.57
C ASP A 130 16.39 4.81 -9.54
N LYS A 131 16.96 6.01 -9.70
CA LYS A 131 17.91 6.58 -8.72
C LYS A 131 17.23 6.92 -7.40
N VAL A 132 16.04 7.51 -7.43
CA VAL A 132 15.24 7.79 -6.22
C VAL A 132 14.90 6.46 -5.52
N GLU A 133 14.58 5.40 -6.25
CA GLU A 133 14.31 4.09 -5.66
C GLU A 133 15.53 3.51 -4.94
N GLU A 134 16.73 3.65 -5.52
CA GLU A 134 17.97 3.19 -4.87
C GLU A 134 18.23 3.95 -3.56
N GLU A 135 18.15 5.28 -3.60
CA GLU A 135 18.37 6.11 -2.42
C GLU A 135 17.26 5.94 -1.37
N GLU A 136 16.00 5.74 -1.78
CA GLU A 136 14.89 5.43 -0.87
C GLU A 136 15.15 4.14 -0.10
N ARG A 137 15.67 3.11 -0.74
CA ARG A 137 16.00 1.85 -0.05
C ARG A 137 17.03 2.05 1.07
N LYS A 138 18.06 2.87 0.82
CA LYS A 138 19.08 3.21 1.82
C LYS A 138 18.46 4.05 2.95
N PHE A 139 17.71 5.08 2.59
CA PHE A 139 17.00 5.97 3.49
C PHE A 139 16.05 5.20 4.44
N ARG A 140 15.23 4.32 3.88
CA ARG A 140 14.31 3.48 4.65
C ARG A 140 15.03 2.48 5.56
N LYS A 141 16.18 1.95 5.14
CA LYS A 141 17.02 1.10 5.98
C LYS A 141 17.51 1.83 7.21
N GLU A 142 17.96 3.07 7.07
CA GLU A 142 18.39 3.92 8.18
C GLU A 142 17.24 4.23 9.14
N ILE A 143 16.06 4.59 8.61
CA ILE A 143 14.85 4.75 9.44
C ILE A 143 14.57 3.48 10.25
N LYS A 144 14.65 2.32 9.61
CA LYS A 144 14.41 1.04 10.28
C LYS A 144 15.43 0.79 11.39
N ASN A 145 16.70 1.13 11.18
CA ASN A 145 17.76 1.03 12.19
C ASN A 145 17.45 1.98 13.37
N THR A 146 17.08 3.23 13.08
CA THR A 146 16.68 4.21 14.11
C THR A 146 15.49 3.75 14.92
N LEU A 147 14.47 3.17 14.27
CA LEU A 147 13.30 2.62 14.96
C LEU A 147 13.60 1.30 15.69
N SER A 148 14.67 0.59 15.36
CA SER A 148 14.98 -0.71 15.97
C SER A 148 15.30 -0.62 17.47
N VAL A 149 15.80 0.53 17.94
CA VAL A 149 16.08 0.79 19.36
C VAL A 149 14.80 1.02 20.17
N ILE A 150 13.67 1.28 19.49
CA ILE A 150 12.36 1.46 20.12
C ILE A 150 11.64 0.10 20.15
N PRO A 151 11.05 -0.31 21.30
CA PRO A 151 10.24 -1.52 21.37
C PRO A 151 9.15 -1.53 20.30
N ALA A 152 8.95 -2.66 19.62
CA ALA A 152 8.03 -2.77 18.48
C ALA A 152 6.61 -2.23 18.79
N ARG A 153 6.10 -2.51 20.01
CA ARG A 153 4.78 -2.04 20.48
C ARG A 153 4.67 -0.52 20.61
N GLU A 154 5.80 0.19 20.75
CA GLU A 154 5.83 1.65 20.97
C GLU A 154 6.12 2.44 19.70
N ARG A 155 6.62 1.77 18.63
CA ARG A 155 7.05 2.46 17.39
C ARG A 155 5.94 3.27 16.75
N LEU A 156 4.75 2.68 16.63
CA LEU A 156 3.60 3.35 16.03
C LEU A 156 3.19 4.59 16.82
N GLU A 157 3.10 4.47 18.15
CA GLU A 157 2.80 5.59 19.03
C GLU A 157 3.86 6.70 18.97
N ARG A 158 5.13 6.35 18.85
CA ARG A 158 6.20 7.34 18.64
C ARG A 158 6.05 8.07 17.31
N ILE A 159 5.82 7.35 16.22
CA ILE A 159 5.59 7.96 14.90
C ILE A 159 4.37 8.88 14.93
N LYS A 160 3.35 8.55 15.69
CA LYS A 160 2.09 9.30 15.76
C LYS A 160 2.19 10.55 16.62
N ASN A 161 2.81 10.45 17.80
CA ASN A 161 2.70 11.46 18.85
C ASN A 161 4.00 12.25 19.10
N ASP A 162 5.16 11.72 18.69
CA ASP A 162 6.44 12.39 18.90
C ASP A 162 6.86 13.17 17.66
N LYS A 163 6.94 14.49 17.78
CA LYS A 163 7.35 15.42 16.70
C LYS A 163 8.65 15.03 16.01
N GLN A 164 9.54 14.34 16.72
CA GLN A 164 10.81 13.88 16.16
C GLN A 164 10.63 12.72 15.15
N TYR A 165 9.49 12.03 15.15
CA TYR A 165 9.23 10.85 14.30
C TYR A 165 8.00 11.00 13.40
N GLN A 166 7.17 12.04 13.57
CA GLN A 166 5.94 12.24 12.77
C GLN A 166 6.20 12.29 11.27
N TRP A 167 7.34 12.83 10.84
CA TRP A 167 7.75 12.86 9.44
C TRP A 167 7.82 11.48 8.80
N ILE A 168 8.10 10.41 9.59
CA ILE A 168 8.11 9.02 9.10
C ILE A 168 6.71 8.61 8.64
N GLY A 169 5.68 8.95 9.41
CA GLY A 169 4.29 8.67 9.04
C GLY A 169 3.83 9.45 7.80
N GLN A 170 4.35 10.65 7.59
CA GLN A 170 4.05 11.46 6.40
C GLN A 170 4.72 10.92 5.14
N LEU A 171 5.93 10.36 5.25
CA LEU A 171 6.62 9.73 4.12
C LEU A 171 6.19 8.28 3.87
N TYR A 172 5.76 7.58 4.91
CA TYR A 172 5.38 6.16 4.85
C TYR A 172 4.01 5.92 5.51
N PRO A 173 2.93 6.46 4.95
CA PRO A 173 1.60 6.41 5.57
C PRO A 173 1.06 5.00 5.79
N VAL A 174 1.63 4.01 5.12
CA VAL A 174 1.30 2.59 5.32
C VAL A 174 1.52 2.11 6.76
N VAL A 175 2.30 2.81 7.58
CA VAL A 175 2.48 2.50 9.02
C VAL A 175 1.16 2.60 9.80
N PHE A 176 0.21 3.41 9.31
CA PHE A 176 -1.11 3.61 9.92
C PHE A 176 -2.20 2.68 9.37
N ILE A 177 -1.86 1.70 8.55
CA ILE A 177 -2.84 0.85 7.86
C ILE A 177 -3.83 0.16 8.80
N LYS A 178 -3.42 -0.17 10.02
CA LYS A 178 -4.30 -0.81 11.02
C LYS A 178 -5.42 0.13 11.49
N GLU A 179 -5.21 1.43 11.42
CA GLU A 179 -6.17 2.46 11.86
C GLU A 179 -7.14 2.89 10.75
N LYS A 180 -6.84 2.56 9.50
CA LYS A 180 -7.63 2.95 8.35
C LYS A 180 -8.79 1.99 8.11
N LYS A 181 -9.92 2.52 7.67
CA LYS A 181 -11.14 1.75 7.37
C LYS A 181 -11.21 1.33 5.90
N ILE A 182 -10.80 2.24 5.01
CA ILE A 182 -10.79 2.03 3.55
C ILE A 182 -9.36 2.05 3.07
N ILE A 183 -8.99 1.07 2.29
CA ILE A 183 -7.64 0.91 1.73
C ILE A 183 -7.77 0.80 0.22
N LEU A 184 -7.13 1.72 -0.50
CA LEU A 184 -7.07 1.73 -1.95
C LEU A 184 -5.69 1.27 -2.39
N MET A 185 -5.60 0.29 -3.28
CA MET A 185 -4.31 -0.18 -3.79
C MET A 185 -4.45 -0.92 -5.12
N THR A 186 -3.32 -1.09 -5.80
CA THR A 186 -3.27 -1.98 -6.96
C THR A 186 -3.23 -3.45 -6.55
N ILE A 187 -3.75 -4.32 -7.43
CA ILE A 187 -3.65 -5.78 -7.22
C ILE A 187 -2.20 -6.25 -7.08
N SER A 188 -1.26 -5.61 -7.76
CA SER A 188 0.17 -5.89 -7.62
C SER A 188 0.65 -5.65 -6.18
N LYS A 189 0.24 -4.54 -5.55
CA LYS A 189 0.56 -4.25 -4.15
C LYS A 189 -0.08 -5.24 -3.19
N PHE A 190 -1.31 -5.65 -3.46
CA PHE A 190 -2.04 -6.62 -2.66
C PHE A 190 -1.35 -7.99 -2.61
N LEU A 191 -0.83 -8.45 -3.74
CA LEU A 191 -0.16 -9.74 -3.88
C LEU A 191 1.34 -9.70 -3.53
N SER A 192 1.96 -8.52 -3.52
CA SER A 192 3.39 -8.37 -3.27
C SER A 192 3.72 -8.30 -1.78
N LYS A 193 4.96 -8.65 -1.44
CA LYS A 193 5.50 -8.45 -0.10
C LYS A 193 5.71 -6.96 0.16
N ASN A 194 5.04 -6.44 1.18
CA ASN A 194 5.15 -5.05 1.60
C ASN A 194 6.07 -4.95 2.82
N ILE A 195 7.06 -4.06 2.74
CA ILE A 195 8.02 -3.84 3.82
C ILE A 195 7.41 -2.84 4.79
N SER A 196 7.22 -3.27 6.05
CA SER A 196 6.79 -2.40 7.12
C SER A 196 7.99 -1.82 7.88
N LEU A 197 7.86 -0.58 8.36
CA LEU A 197 8.82 0.07 9.26
C LEU A 197 8.56 -0.27 10.73
N VAL A 198 7.32 -0.56 11.08
CA VAL A 198 6.88 -0.78 12.48
C VAL A 198 6.71 -2.26 12.81
N ASP A 199 6.25 -3.06 11.85
CA ASP A 199 5.94 -4.47 12.00
C ASP A 199 6.83 -5.35 11.09
N LYS A 200 6.59 -6.66 11.12
CA LYS A 200 7.16 -7.57 10.13
C LYS A 200 6.57 -7.27 8.74
N SER A 201 7.37 -7.52 7.70
CA SER A 201 6.87 -7.41 6.33
C SER A 201 5.72 -8.39 6.10
N ILE A 202 4.66 -7.92 5.45
CA ILE A 202 3.44 -8.68 5.19
C ILE A 202 3.13 -8.71 3.70
N THR A 203 2.44 -9.76 3.27
CA THR A 203 1.68 -9.78 2.02
C THR A 203 0.23 -9.48 2.39
N PHE A 204 -0.41 -8.48 1.79
CA PHE A 204 -1.77 -8.11 2.18
C PHE A 204 -2.74 -9.27 1.95
N PHE A 205 -2.56 -10.04 0.88
CA PHE A 205 -3.36 -11.21 0.57
C PHE A 205 -3.46 -12.22 1.73
N ASP A 206 -2.35 -12.49 2.43
CA ASP A 206 -2.30 -13.43 3.56
C ASP A 206 -2.38 -12.78 4.94
N SER A 207 -2.64 -11.47 4.98
CA SER A 207 -2.67 -10.74 6.25
C SER A 207 -4.01 -10.85 6.96
N ASP A 208 -4.01 -10.61 8.27
CA ASP A 208 -5.25 -10.50 9.05
C ASP A 208 -6.12 -9.31 8.61
N ILE A 209 -5.51 -8.33 7.91
CA ILE A 209 -6.22 -7.20 7.33
C ILE A 209 -7.21 -7.67 6.25
N SER A 210 -6.79 -8.59 5.36
CA SER A 210 -7.63 -9.09 4.27
C SER A 210 -8.59 -10.21 4.70
N LYS A 211 -8.25 -10.99 5.71
CA LYS A 211 -9.11 -12.07 6.21
C LYS A 211 -10.46 -11.57 6.72
N ASN A 212 -10.48 -10.35 7.28
CA ASN A 212 -11.67 -9.68 7.80
C ASN A 212 -12.05 -8.44 6.99
N ALA A 213 -11.83 -8.45 5.67
CA ALA A 213 -12.12 -7.32 4.80
C ALA A 213 -13.26 -7.63 3.83
N VAL A 214 -13.96 -6.57 3.42
CA VAL A 214 -14.74 -6.56 2.19
C VAL A 214 -13.82 -6.09 1.08
N ILE A 215 -13.66 -6.90 0.03
CA ILE A 215 -12.77 -6.60 -1.08
C ILE A 215 -13.59 -6.25 -2.30
N PHE A 216 -13.42 -5.04 -2.81
CA PHE A 216 -13.94 -4.60 -4.09
C PHE A 216 -12.85 -4.76 -5.15
N MET A 217 -13.16 -5.43 -6.24
CA MET A 217 -12.25 -5.57 -7.38
C MET A 217 -12.88 -4.90 -8.58
N ASP A 218 -12.24 -3.86 -9.06
CA ASP A 218 -12.57 -3.23 -10.33
C ASP A 218 -11.83 -3.90 -11.49
N GLU A 219 -12.38 -3.82 -12.68
CA GLU A 219 -11.84 -4.47 -13.89
C GLU A 219 -11.50 -5.96 -13.65
N PHE A 220 -12.50 -6.74 -13.25
CA PHE A 220 -12.32 -8.14 -12.83
C PHE A 220 -11.55 -8.99 -13.85
N ASP A 221 -11.79 -8.81 -15.15
CA ASP A 221 -11.10 -9.59 -16.19
C ASP A 221 -9.59 -9.29 -16.24
N SER A 222 -9.21 -8.02 -16.20
CA SER A 222 -7.80 -7.61 -16.12
C SER A 222 -7.16 -8.06 -14.81
N THR A 223 -7.89 -7.99 -13.71
CA THR A 223 -7.46 -8.47 -12.38
C THR A 223 -7.25 -9.98 -12.38
N LYS A 224 -8.17 -10.74 -12.95
CA LYS A 224 -8.08 -12.21 -13.09
C LYS A 224 -6.84 -12.61 -13.88
N GLU A 225 -6.55 -11.94 -14.98
CA GLU A 225 -5.37 -12.20 -15.78
C GLU A 225 -4.09 -11.89 -15.02
N PHE A 226 -4.07 -10.77 -14.29
CA PHE A 226 -2.94 -10.39 -13.43
C PHE A 226 -2.67 -11.46 -12.34
N VAL A 227 -3.71 -11.91 -11.64
CA VAL A 227 -3.60 -12.95 -10.60
C VAL A 227 -3.09 -14.26 -11.21
N ARG A 228 -3.64 -14.68 -12.35
CA ARG A 228 -3.16 -15.87 -13.06
C ARG A 228 -1.67 -15.78 -13.39
N ASN A 229 -1.23 -14.67 -13.96
CA ASN A 229 0.17 -14.44 -14.31
C ASN A 229 1.08 -14.40 -13.10
N HIS A 230 0.58 -13.86 -11.97
CA HIS A 230 1.32 -13.84 -10.70
C HIS A 230 1.51 -15.25 -10.14
N ILE A 231 0.47 -16.09 -10.16
CA ILE A 231 0.54 -17.49 -9.73
C ILE A 231 1.54 -18.28 -10.61
N ILE A 232 1.47 -18.09 -11.92
CA ILE A 232 2.41 -18.74 -12.86
C ILE A 232 3.87 -18.35 -12.52
N LYS A 233 4.14 -17.07 -12.26
CA LYS A 233 5.48 -16.60 -11.87
C LYS A 233 5.97 -17.25 -10.57
N ILE A 234 5.11 -17.37 -9.56
CA ILE A 234 5.44 -18.06 -8.31
C ILE A 234 5.78 -19.53 -8.58
N LEU A 235 4.94 -20.23 -9.34
CA LEU A 235 5.16 -21.64 -9.67
C LEU A 235 6.47 -21.84 -10.43
N LEU A 236 6.76 -21.01 -11.42
CA LEU A 236 8.02 -21.06 -12.17
C LEU A 236 9.23 -20.81 -11.27
N SER A 237 9.14 -19.84 -10.36
CA SER A 237 10.21 -19.55 -9.39
C SER A 237 10.44 -20.73 -8.43
N LEU A 238 9.38 -21.38 -7.96
CA LEU A 238 9.47 -22.58 -7.13
C LEU A 238 10.11 -23.75 -7.91
N MET A 239 9.68 -23.97 -9.16
CA MET A 239 10.26 -25.01 -10.03
C MET A 239 11.75 -24.77 -10.29
N MET A 240 12.17 -23.53 -10.59
CA MET A 240 13.57 -23.17 -10.76
C MET A 240 14.38 -23.41 -9.47
N THR A 241 13.83 -23.06 -8.32
CA THR A 241 14.46 -23.30 -7.02
C THR A 241 14.64 -24.79 -6.77
N ILE A 242 13.60 -25.58 -6.99
CA ILE A 242 13.64 -27.06 -6.90
C ILE A 242 14.69 -27.61 -7.85
N TRP A 243 14.70 -27.18 -9.11
CA TRP A 243 15.67 -27.63 -10.11
C TRP A 243 17.11 -27.29 -9.71
N MET A 244 17.37 -26.10 -9.15
CA MET A 244 18.71 -25.73 -8.65
C MET A 244 19.15 -26.59 -7.46
N TYR A 245 18.23 -27.03 -6.60
CA TYR A 245 18.55 -27.93 -5.50
C TYR A 245 18.78 -29.36 -5.99
N PHE A 246 17.93 -29.91 -6.85
CA PHE A 246 18.02 -31.27 -7.32
C PHE A 246 19.02 -31.46 -8.50
N GLY A 247 19.22 -30.46 -9.34
CA GLY A 247 20.21 -30.49 -10.41
C GLY A 247 21.67 -30.47 -9.91
N ARG A 248 21.91 -30.25 -8.62
CA ARG A 248 23.25 -30.39 -7.99
C ARG A 248 23.49 -31.76 -7.33
N LEU A 249 22.50 -32.63 -7.31
CA LEU A 249 22.73 -33.98 -6.83
C LEU A 249 23.54 -34.75 -7.89
N PRO A 250 24.69 -35.33 -7.54
CA PRO A 250 25.40 -36.18 -8.47
C PRO A 250 24.47 -37.33 -8.89
N ALA A 251 24.46 -37.62 -10.19
CA ALA A 251 23.71 -38.77 -10.70
C ALA A 251 24.21 -40.03 -9.98
N ILE A 252 23.44 -40.50 -9.02
CA ILE A 252 23.68 -41.82 -8.42
C ILE A 252 23.16 -42.81 -9.45
N TRP A 253 24.06 -43.31 -10.25
CA TRP A 253 23.78 -44.47 -11.13
C TRP A 253 23.60 -45.68 -10.21
N ILE A 254 22.38 -46.23 -10.19
CA ILE A 254 22.09 -47.56 -9.66
C ILE A 254 22.31 -48.56 -10.74
#